data_11e363634117b48869ad857e16316f87
#
_entry.id   11e363634117b48869ad857e16316f87
#
_cell.length_a   1.000
_cell.length_b   1.000
_cell.length_c   1.000
_cell.angle_alpha   90.00
_cell.angle_beta   90.00
_cell.angle_gamma   90.00
#
_symmetry.space_group_name_H-M   'P 1'
#
loop_
_entity.id
_entity.type
_entity.pdbx_description
1 polymer ?
#
loop_
_entity_poly.entity_id
_entity_poly.type
_entity_poly.pdbx_seq_one_letter_code
_entity_poly.pdbx_strand_id
1 'polypeptide(L)'
;MVSFMLSLVALVLGYLFYGKFVAHIFGPDDRPTPALTKADGVDFLVLPSWKIFMIQFLNIAGTGPIFGAIMGAWYGPVAYLWIVLGCIFAGAMHDYLSGMLSIRNGGAGLPELVGKYLGGRTKKVMLVFSVLLLMMVGVVFVYSPAIILESIWGSKMWWIIAIFIYYIIATLLPIDKIIGKIYPLFAISLLFMAGALMVGLFVKMPDLPELWSDMANSNNNLNTSWLGVDAFMDKNPIFPCLFITIACGAISGFHATQSPLMARCMKSEKLGRPIFYGSMITEGVVALIWATVSIYFFYDG
;
A
#
# COMPACT_ATOMS: atom_id res chain seq x y z
N MET A 1 -6.40 -8.90 -21.41
CA MET A 1 -6.84 -7.51 -21.08
C MET A 1 -8.18 -7.43 -20.40
N VAL A 2 -9.12 -8.34 -20.65
CA VAL A 2 -10.47 -8.26 -20.03
C VAL A 2 -10.42 -8.45 -18.52
N SER A 3 -9.63 -9.41 -18.02
CA SER A 3 -9.43 -9.61 -16.57
C SER A 3 -8.89 -8.37 -15.86
N PHE A 4 -7.97 -7.65 -16.48
CA PHE A 4 -7.45 -6.39 -15.96
C PHE A 4 -8.54 -5.31 -15.87
N MET A 5 -9.32 -5.15 -16.94
CA MET A 5 -10.44 -4.18 -16.99
C MET A 5 -11.50 -4.48 -15.93
N LEU A 6 -11.89 -5.76 -15.83
CA LEU A 6 -12.85 -6.19 -14.80
C LEU A 6 -12.33 -5.94 -13.38
N SER A 7 -11.03 -6.15 -13.17
CA SER A 7 -10.37 -5.90 -11.88
C SER A 7 -10.39 -4.41 -11.51
N LEU A 8 -10.12 -3.52 -12.47
CA LEU A 8 -10.24 -2.06 -12.25
C LEU A 8 -11.69 -1.66 -11.90
N VAL A 9 -12.65 -2.16 -12.68
CA VAL A 9 -14.08 -1.91 -12.41
C VAL A 9 -14.46 -2.43 -11.03
N ALA A 10 -14.02 -3.62 -10.65
CA ALA A 10 -14.30 -4.21 -9.34
C ALA A 10 -13.76 -3.35 -8.18
N LEU A 11 -12.54 -2.79 -8.29
CA LEU A 11 -12.00 -1.87 -7.29
C LEU A 11 -12.85 -0.60 -7.15
N VAL A 12 -13.27 -0.02 -8.27
CA VAL A 12 -14.15 1.17 -8.26
C VAL A 12 -15.51 0.84 -7.61
N LEU A 13 -16.12 -0.29 -7.98
CA LEU A 13 -17.37 -0.75 -7.38
C LEU A 13 -17.19 -1.05 -5.88
N GLY A 14 -16.07 -1.64 -5.49
CA GLY A 14 -15.69 -1.85 -4.09
C GLY A 14 -15.66 -0.54 -3.29
N TYR A 15 -15.07 0.51 -3.84
CA TYR A 15 -15.10 1.84 -3.23
C TYR A 15 -16.53 2.42 -3.12
N LEU A 16 -17.30 2.30 -4.20
CA LEU A 16 -18.64 2.90 -4.27
C LEU A 16 -19.65 2.20 -3.38
N PHE A 17 -19.64 0.87 -3.35
CA PHE A 17 -20.63 0.07 -2.62
C PHE A 17 -20.13 -0.38 -1.25
N TYR A 18 -19.07 -1.17 -1.22
CA TYR A 18 -18.56 -1.74 0.03
C TYR A 18 -17.93 -0.67 0.93
N GLY A 19 -17.22 0.29 0.38
CA GLY A 19 -16.69 1.43 1.12
C GLY A 19 -17.80 2.31 1.73
N LYS A 20 -18.95 2.47 1.05
CA LYS A 20 -20.12 3.14 1.64
C LYS A 20 -20.74 2.31 2.76
N PHE A 21 -20.86 1.01 2.56
CA PHE A 21 -21.41 0.09 3.56
C PHE A 21 -20.57 0.10 4.84
N VAL A 22 -19.24 -0.02 4.75
CA VAL A 22 -18.34 0.05 5.91
C VAL A 22 -18.43 1.39 6.61
N ALA A 23 -18.47 2.50 5.85
CA ALA A 23 -18.63 3.83 6.42
C ALA A 23 -19.99 4.01 7.10
N HIS A 24 -21.07 3.46 6.53
CA HIS A 24 -22.40 3.51 7.12
C HIS A 24 -22.48 2.76 8.46
N ILE A 25 -21.89 1.56 8.52
CA ILE A 25 -21.83 0.77 9.77
C ILE A 25 -21.04 1.51 10.85
N PHE A 26 -19.92 2.11 10.49
CA PHE A 26 -19.10 2.85 11.44
C PHE A 26 -19.80 4.12 11.95
N GLY A 27 -20.61 4.77 11.11
CA GLY A 27 -21.38 5.96 11.43
C GLY A 27 -20.49 7.16 11.78
N PRO A 28 -19.76 7.75 10.80
CA PRO A 28 -18.99 8.97 11.04
C PRO A 28 -19.92 10.14 11.30
N ASP A 29 -19.63 10.93 12.33
CA ASP A 29 -20.43 12.07 12.77
C ASP A 29 -19.65 13.39 12.75
N ASP A 30 -20.24 14.46 13.31
CA ASP A 30 -19.68 15.80 13.34
C ASP A 30 -18.92 16.12 14.64
N ARG A 31 -18.54 15.09 15.42
CA ARG A 31 -17.73 15.31 16.61
C ARG A 31 -16.39 15.95 16.29
N PRO A 32 -15.85 16.80 17.19
CA PRO A 32 -14.55 17.42 16.99
C PRO A 32 -13.46 16.34 16.98
N THR A 33 -12.58 16.40 15.98
CA THR A 33 -11.46 15.47 15.82
C THR A 33 -10.28 15.86 16.73
N PRO A 34 -9.32 14.94 16.98
CA PRO A 34 -8.12 15.26 17.74
C PRO A 34 -7.30 16.42 17.15
N ALA A 35 -7.31 16.57 15.81
CA ALA A 35 -6.67 17.69 15.13
C ALA A 35 -7.19 19.06 15.59
N LEU A 36 -8.47 19.13 16.01
CA LEU A 36 -9.10 20.36 16.50
C LEU A 36 -8.99 20.51 18.04
N THR A 37 -9.09 19.40 18.78
CA THR A 37 -9.17 19.44 20.23
C THR A 37 -7.81 19.39 20.94
N LYS A 38 -6.78 18.90 20.26
CA LYS A 38 -5.42 18.71 20.77
C LYS A 38 -4.36 19.41 19.94
N ALA A 39 -4.75 20.41 19.13
CA ALA A 39 -3.84 21.10 18.22
C ALA A 39 -2.60 21.60 18.95
N ASP A 40 -1.43 21.08 18.59
CA ASP A 40 -0.11 21.47 19.11
C ASP A 40 0.82 22.05 18.02
N GLY A 41 0.39 22.01 16.75
CA GLY A 41 1.16 22.48 15.61
C GLY A 41 2.32 21.56 15.19
N VAL A 42 2.48 20.39 15.83
CA VAL A 42 3.54 19.43 15.53
C VAL A 42 2.93 18.08 15.14
N ASP A 43 2.29 17.39 16.09
CA ASP A 43 1.66 16.09 15.88
C ASP A 43 0.18 16.19 15.52
N PHE A 44 -0.49 17.20 16.07
CA PHE A 44 -1.92 17.48 15.88
C PHE A 44 -2.09 18.80 15.16
N LEU A 45 -2.25 18.72 13.83
CA LEU A 45 -2.45 19.90 13.00
C LEU A 45 -3.47 19.62 11.90
N VAL A 46 -4.32 20.60 11.58
CA VAL A 46 -5.30 20.45 10.51
C VAL A 46 -4.63 20.63 9.15
N LEU A 47 -4.65 19.57 8.34
CA LEU A 47 -4.20 19.62 6.96
C LEU A 47 -5.38 19.60 5.97
N PRO A 48 -5.23 20.18 4.76
CA PRO A 48 -6.20 20.02 3.68
C PRO A 48 -6.37 18.55 3.30
N SER A 49 -7.61 18.12 3.04
CA SER A 49 -7.96 16.72 2.79
C SER A 49 -7.15 16.07 1.67
N TRP A 50 -6.88 16.82 0.59
CA TRP A 50 -6.10 16.32 -0.53
C TRP A 50 -4.64 16.03 -0.14
N LYS A 51 -4.05 16.85 0.76
CA LYS A 51 -2.70 16.58 1.28
C LYS A 51 -2.68 15.33 2.15
N ILE A 52 -3.67 15.18 3.03
CA ILE A 52 -3.79 13.98 3.87
C ILE A 52 -3.92 12.74 3.00
N PHE A 53 -4.77 12.80 1.96
CA PHE A 53 -4.91 11.70 0.99
C PHE A 53 -3.58 11.36 0.31
N MET A 54 -2.86 12.37 -0.20
CA MET A 54 -1.57 12.15 -0.89
C MET A 54 -0.50 11.58 0.05
N ILE A 55 -0.45 12.04 1.29
CA ILE A 55 0.48 11.53 2.31
C ILE A 55 0.11 10.09 2.68
N GLN A 56 -1.17 9.82 2.95
CA GLN A 56 -1.66 8.47 3.24
C GLN A 56 -1.34 7.52 2.09
N PHE A 57 -1.75 7.89 0.86
CA PHE A 57 -1.50 7.10 -0.34
C PHE A 57 -0.01 6.80 -0.55
N LEU A 58 0.87 7.81 -0.51
CA LEU A 58 2.29 7.61 -0.74
C LEU A 58 2.95 6.70 0.30
N ASN A 59 2.54 6.81 1.56
CA ASN A 59 3.11 5.99 2.62
C ASN A 59 2.66 4.53 2.55
N ILE A 60 1.42 4.27 2.14
CA ILE A 60 0.93 2.90 1.94
C ILE A 60 1.37 2.33 0.60
N ALA A 61 1.36 3.15 -0.47
CA ALA A 61 1.78 2.78 -1.82
C ALA A 61 3.31 2.90 -2.02
N GLY A 62 4.08 2.40 -1.06
CA GLY A 62 5.54 2.38 -1.13
C GLY A 62 6.08 1.33 -2.10
N THR A 63 7.04 0.54 -1.65
CA THR A 63 7.64 -0.56 -2.46
C THR A 63 6.71 -1.76 -2.63
N GLY A 64 5.72 -1.93 -1.73
CA GLY A 64 4.80 -3.07 -1.70
C GLY A 64 3.99 -3.26 -2.98
N PRO A 65 3.18 -2.29 -3.43
CA PRO A 65 2.36 -2.41 -4.64
C PRO A 65 3.16 -2.52 -5.93
N ILE A 66 4.45 -2.17 -5.91
CA ILE A 66 5.35 -2.37 -7.04
C ILE A 66 5.96 -3.77 -6.98
N PHE A 67 6.82 -4.05 -6.01
CA PHE A 67 7.54 -5.32 -5.92
C PHE A 67 6.63 -6.50 -5.60
N GLY A 68 5.66 -6.34 -4.70
CA GLY A 68 4.70 -7.38 -4.40
C GLY A 68 3.84 -7.76 -5.61
N ALA A 69 3.40 -6.77 -6.39
CA ALA A 69 2.64 -6.98 -7.61
C ALA A 69 3.49 -7.65 -8.72
N ILE A 70 4.75 -7.24 -8.89
CA ILE A 70 5.70 -7.87 -9.83
C ILE A 70 5.92 -9.35 -9.46
N MET A 71 6.19 -9.64 -8.20
CA MET A 71 6.34 -11.02 -7.72
C MET A 71 5.05 -11.82 -7.83
N GLY A 72 3.90 -11.19 -7.57
CA GLY A 72 2.59 -11.80 -7.75
C GLY A 72 2.29 -12.15 -9.20
N ALA A 73 2.79 -11.36 -10.15
CA ALA A 73 2.62 -11.60 -11.58
C ALA A 73 3.28 -12.90 -12.08
N TRP A 74 4.25 -13.46 -11.33
CA TRP A 74 4.81 -14.78 -11.63
C TRP A 74 3.78 -15.90 -11.55
N TYR A 75 2.69 -15.69 -10.83
CA TYR A 75 1.57 -16.62 -10.73
C TYR A 75 0.47 -16.34 -11.78
N GLY A 76 0.72 -15.39 -12.70
CA GLY A 76 -0.20 -15.03 -13.76
C GLY A 76 -1.44 -14.26 -13.28
N PRO A 77 -2.58 -14.38 -13.99
CA PRO A 77 -3.76 -13.56 -13.75
C PRO A 77 -4.44 -13.82 -12.39
N VAL A 78 -4.10 -14.91 -11.68
CA VAL A 78 -4.59 -15.18 -10.31
C VAL A 78 -4.22 -14.04 -9.35
N ALA A 79 -3.12 -13.33 -9.62
CA ALA A 79 -2.72 -12.14 -8.89
C ALA A 79 -3.82 -11.08 -8.82
N TYR A 80 -4.59 -10.89 -9.90
CA TYR A 80 -5.68 -9.91 -9.92
C TYR A 80 -6.77 -10.18 -8.89
N LEU A 81 -7.16 -11.45 -8.72
CA LEU A 81 -8.17 -11.81 -7.73
C LEU A 81 -7.75 -11.39 -6.34
N TRP A 82 -6.51 -11.70 -5.98
CA TRP A 82 -6.03 -11.38 -4.64
C TRP A 82 -5.83 -9.88 -4.43
N ILE A 83 -5.30 -9.16 -5.43
CA ILE A 83 -5.20 -7.70 -5.34
C ILE A 83 -6.58 -7.09 -5.12
N VAL A 84 -7.57 -7.47 -5.93
CA VAL A 84 -8.93 -6.89 -5.85
C VAL A 84 -9.61 -7.24 -4.53
N LEU A 85 -9.70 -8.52 -4.20
CA LEU A 85 -10.40 -8.98 -2.99
C LEU A 85 -9.65 -8.54 -1.74
N GLY A 86 -8.31 -8.62 -1.75
CA GLY A 86 -7.46 -8.17 -0.67
C GLY A 86 -7.60 -6.67 -0.40
N CYS A 87 -7.58 -5.84 -1.44
CA CYS A 87 -7.77 -4.40 -1.29
C CYS A 87 -9.17 -4.04 -0.75
N ILE A 88 -10.23 -4.60 -1.35
CA ILE A 88 -11.62 -4.23 -1.00
C ILE A 88 -11.96 -4.69 0.42
N PHE A 89 -11.76 -5.98 0.72
CA PHE A 89 -12.31 -6.59 1.93
C PHE A 89 -11.34 -6.60 3.12
N ALA A 90 -10.03 -6.54 2.86
CA ALA A 90 -9.03 -6.55 3.92
C ALA A 90 -8.32 -5.20 4.04
N GLY A 91 -7.54 -4.79 3.03
CA GLY A 91 -6.69 -3.62 3.12
C GLY A 91 -7.44 -2.33 3.37
N ALA A 92 -8.42 -2.00 2.52
CA ALA A 92 -9.18 -0.76 2.63
C ALA A 92 -10.05 -0.70 3.90
N MET A 93 -10.60 -1.86 4.31
CA MET A 93 -11.34 -1.95 5.57
C MET A 93 -10.41 -1.76 6.77
N HIS A 94 -9.24 -2.41 6.77
CA HIS A 94 -8.26 -2.28 7.84
C HIS A 94 -7.76 -0.84 7.97
N ASP A 95 -7.40 -0.20 6.85
CA ASP A 95 -6.94 1.19 6.84
C ASP A 95 -8.01 2.14 7.38
N TYR A 96 -9.24 2.00 6.87
CA TYR A 96 -10.37 2.80 7.32
C TYR A 96 -10.64 2.65 8.82
N LEU A 97 -10.71 1.42 9.32
CA LEU A 97 -10.98 1.18 10.74
C LEU A 97 -9.84 1.65 11.63
N SER A 98 -8.59 1.44 11.23
CA SER A 98 -7.41 1.92 11.99
C SER A 98 -7.42 3.44 12.15
N GLY A 99 -7.68 4.17 11.06
CA GLY A 99 -7.77 5.62 11.07
C GLY A 99 -8.96 6.13 11.90
N MET A 100 -10.15 5.58 11.67
CA MET A 100 -11.37 6.03 12.33
C MET A 100 -11.38 5.69 13.82
N LEU A 101 -10.90 4.52 14.22
CA LEU A 101 -10.73 4.17 15.64
C LEU A 101 -9.70 5.09 16.31
N SER A 102 -8.62 5.43 15.62
CA SER A 102 -7.64 6.39 16.12
C SER A 102 -8.26 7.76 16.36
N ILE A 103 -9.05 8.30 15.41
CA ILE A 103 -9.79 9.57 15.58
C ILE A 103 -10.64 9.53 16.85
N ARG A 104 -11.46 8.50 17.03
CA ARG A 104 -12.36 8.35 18.18
C ARG A 104 -11.66 8.10 19.50
N ASN A 105 -10.39 7.70 19.46
CA ASN A 105 -9.56 7.50 20.65
C ASN A 105 -8.45 8.56 20.80
N GLY A 106 -8.71 9.78 20.33
CA GLY A 106 -7.84 10.91 20.56
C GLY A 106 -6.49 10.87 19.83
N GLY A 107 -6.43 10.19 18.67
CA GLY A 107 -5.22 10.03 17.88
C GLY A 107 -4.32 8.88 18.37
N ALA A 108 -4.87 7.91 19.12
CA ALA A 108 -4.12 6.78 19.67
C ALA A 108 -3.57 5.87 18.57
N GLY A 109 -2.35 5.39 18.74
CA GLY A 109 -1.73 4.38 17.88
C GLY A 109 -2.34 2.99 18.05
N LEU A 110 -2.07 2.08 17.10
CA LEU A 110 -2.63 0.73 17.12
C LEU A 110 -2.31 -0.05 18.41
N PRO A 111 -1.07 -0.04 18.95
CA PRO A 111 -0.79 -0.74 20.22
C PRO A 111 -1.60 -0.21 21.39
N GLU A 112 -1.90 1.08 21.41
CA GLU A 112 -2.71 1.72 22.44
C GLU A 112 -4.18 1.31 22.33
N LEU A 113 -4.72 1.27 21.08
CA LEU A 113 -6.06 0.78 20.80
C LEU A 113 -6.21 -0.69 21.20
N VAL A 114 -5.25 -1.53 20.83
CA VAL A 114 -5.20 -2.94 21.26
C VAL A 114 -5.17 -3.04 22.79
N GLY A 115 -4.38 -2.20 23.43
CA GLY A 115 -4.33 -2.15 24.91
C GLY A 115 -5.65 -1.78 25.57
N LYS A 116 -6.37 -0.85 24.96
CA LYS A 116 -7.68 -0.39 25.44
C LYS A 116 -8.78 -1.46 25.33
N TYR A 117 -8.80 -2.18 24.19
CA TYR A 117 -9.90 -3.12 23.90
C TYR A 117 -9.58 -4.58 24.24
N LEU A 118 -8.30 -4.98 24.20
CA LEU A 118 -7.85 -6.37 24.40
C LEU A 118 -6.96 -6.55 25.62
N GLY A 119 -6.68 -5.47 26.37
CA GLY A 119 -5.95 -5.49 27.62
C GLY A 119 -4.44 -5.31 27.51
N GLY A 120 -3.79 -5.10 28.67
CA GLY A 120 -2.40 -4.68 28.75
C GLY A 120 -1.37 -5.72 28.30
N ARG A 121 -1.66 -7.02 28.43
CA ARG A 121 -0.77 -8.09 27.94
C ARG A 121 -0.69 -8.07 26.42
N THR A 122 -1.83 -7.97 25.74
CA THR A 122 -1.93 -7.88 24.28
C THR A 122 -1.27 -6.61 23.75
N LYS A 123 -1.37 -5.48 24.49
CA LYS A 123 -0.64 -4.24 24.18
C LYS A 123 0.87 -4.48 24.11
N LYS A 124 1.46 -5.18 25.09
CA LYS A 124 2.90 -5.45 25.11
C LYS A 124 3.34 -6.30 23.91
N VAL A 125 2.58 -7.34 23.60
CA VAL A 125 2.84 -8.19 22.42
C VAL A 125 2.77 -7.34 21.14
N MET A 126 1.73 -6.52 21.00
CA MET A 126 1.56 -5.64 19.85
C MET A 126 2.68 -4.59 19.72
N LEU A 127 3.19 -4.06 20.82
CA LEU A 127 4.33 -3.14 20.82
C LEU A 127 5.59 -3.82 20.29
N VAL A 128 5.91 -5.03 20.79
CA VAL A 128 7.07 -5.79 20.32
C VAL A 128 6.92 -6.10 18.82
N PHE A 129 5.75 -6.58 18.42
CA PHE A 129 5.45 -6.85 17.01
C PHE A 129 5.60 -5.59 16.14
N SER A 130 5.07 -4.45 16.57
CA SER A 130 5.17 -3.19 15.82
C SER A 130 6.61 -2.71 15.69
N VAL A 131 7.44 -2.84 16.73
CA VAL A 131 8.86 -2.48 16.67
C VAL A 131 9.59 -3.39 15.67
N LEU A 132 9.40 -4.70 15.75
CA LEU A 132 10.01 -5.64 14.81
C LEU A 132 9.57 -5.37 13.37
N LEU A 133 8.26 -5.15 13.16
CA LEU A 133 7.72 -4.79 11.85
C LEU A 133 8.39 -3.53 11.28
N LEU A 134 8.45 -2.45 12.07
CA LEU A 134 9.06 -1.19 11.63
C LEU A 134 10.55 -1.33 11.35
N MET A 135 11.28 -2.11 12.14
CA MET A 135 12.69 -2.40 11.87
C MET A 135 12.88 -3.14 10.56
N MET A 136 12.12 -4.21 10.30
CA MET A 136 12.19 -4.99 9.05
C MET A 136 11.82 -4.15 7.83
N VAL A 137 10.77 -3.36 7.96
CA VAL A 137 10.35 -2.41 6.92
C VAL A 137 11.43 -1.36 6.66
N GLY A 138 12.03 -0.80 7.71
CA GLY A 138 13.16 0.13 7.58
C GLY A 138 14.31 -0.44 6.77
N VAL A 139 14.67 -1.71 7.01
CA VAL A 139 15.69 -2.42 6.22
C VAL A 139 15.31 -2.48 4.74
N VAL A 140 14.05 -2.85 4.43
CA VAL A 140 13.58 -2.94 3.02
C VAL A 140 13.66 -1.57 2.33
N PHE A 141 13.24 -0.50 3.01
CA PHE A 141 13.25 0.86 2.45
C PHE A 141 14.65 1.48 2.33
N VAL A 142 15.66 0.97 3.01
CA VAL A 142 17.05 1.34 2.79
C VAL A 142 17.68 0.48 1.69
N TYR A 143 17.46 -0.82 1.74
CA TYR A 143 18.16 -1.79 0.89
C TYR A 143 17.63 -1.80 -0.55
N SER A 144 16.31 -1.76 -0.76
CA SER A 144 15.73 -1.82 -2.10
C SER A 144 16.12 -0.62 -2.99
N PRO A 145 16.01 0.64 -2.54
CA PRO A 145 16.51 1.77 -3.33
C PRO A 145 18.01 1.71 -3.56
N ALA A 146 18.79 1.22 -2.59
CA ALA A 146 20.24 1.11 -2.75
C ALA A 146 20.65 0.14 -3.86
N ILE A 147 19.93 -0.98 -4.04
CA ILE A 147 20.14 -1.92 -5.15
C ILE A 147 19.80 -1.25 -6.49
N ILE A 148 18.68 -0.54 -6.57
CA ILE A 148 18.27 0.13 -7.81
C ILE A 148 19.29 1.20 -8.19
N LEU A 149 19.75 1.99 -7.23
CA LEU A 149 20.73 3.05 -7.48
C LEU A 149 22.13 2.49 -7.83
N GLU A 150 22.51 1.35 -7.25
CA GLU A 150 23.74 0.63 -7.64
C GLU A 150 23.70 0.22 -9.11
N SER A 151 22.55 -0.20 -9.63
CA SER A 151 22.42 -0.56 -11.05
C SER A 151 22.57 0.62 -12.01
N ILE A 152 22.41 1.85 -11.51
CA ILE A 152 22.56 3.08 -12.28
C ILE A 152 23.99 3.61 -12.15
N TRP A 153 24.49 3.74 -10.91
CA TRP A 153 25.83 4.30 -10.63
C TRP A 153 26.28 4.05 -9.19
N GLY A 154 27.58 3.81 -9.00
CA GLY A 154 28.22 3.72 -7.71
C GLY A 154 28.12 2.35 -7.05
N SER A 155 28.48 2.26 -5.78
CA SER A 155 28.36 1.03 -5.01
C SER A 155 27.19 1.06 -4.06
N LYS A 156 26.57 -0.09 -3.81
CA LYS A 156 25.44 -0.27 -2.91
C LYS A 156 25.70 0.30 -1.51
N MET A 157 26.94 0.13 -0.99
CA MET A 157 27.28 0.62 0.35
C MET A 157 27.19 2.14 0.46
N TRP A 158 27.63 2.87 -0.54
CA TRP A 158 27.51 4.33 -0.57
C TRP A 158 26.04 4.78 -0.54
N TRP A 159 25.18 4.10 -1.29
CA TRP A 159 23.75 4.40 -1.32
C TRP A 159 23.07 4.06 0.00
N ILE A 160 23.41 2.92 0.63
CA ILE A 160 22.91 2.57 1.97
C ILE A 160 23.25 3.67 2.98
N ILE A 161 24.49 4.12 3.01
CA ILE A 161 24.94 5.18 3.92
C ILE A 161 24.20 6.50 3.64
N ALA A 162 24.11 6.90 2.38
CA ALA A 162 23.44 8.13 1.98
C ALA A 162 21.94 8.13 2.36
N ILE A 163 21.23 7.03 2.10
CA ILE A 163 19.82 6.86 2.45
C ILE A 163 19.63 6.86 3.97
N PHE A 164 20.52 6.21 4.71
CA PHE A 164 20.46 6.17 6.17
C PHE A 164 20.68 7.56 6.79
N ILE A 165 21.64 8.32 6.29
CA ILE A 165 21.88 9.72 6.68
C ILE A 165 20.64 10.56 6.36
N TYR A 166 20.07 10.41 5.17
CA TYR A 166 18.82 11.09 4.80
C TYR A 166 17.69 10.81 5.81
N TYR A 167 17.50 9.56 6.23
CA TYR A 167 16.48 9.21 7.22
C TYR A 167 16.73 9.81 8.59
N ILE A 168 18.00 9.86 9.04
CA ILE A 168 18.33 10.54 10.30
C ILE A 168 17.96 12.02 10.20
N ILE A 169 18.34 12.69 9.13
CA ILE A 169 18.03 14.10 8.91
C ILE A 169 16.51 14.31 8.83
N ALA A 170 15.80 13.48 8.06
CA ALA A 170 14.34 13.56 7.91
C ALA A 170 13.61 13.36 9.24
N THR A 171 14.13 12.52 10.14
CA THR A 171 13.54 12.29 11.47
C THR A 171 13.69 13.49 12.40
N LEU A 172 14.74 14.30 12.21
CA LEU A 172 15.00 15.49 13.02
C LEU A 172 14.21 16.73 12.57
N LEU A 173 13.61 16.68 11.40
CA LEU A 173 12.91 17.83 10.81
C LEU A 173 11.39 17.76 11.06
N PRO A 174 10.73 18.92 11.29
CA PRO A 174 9.28 18.95 11.50
C PRO A 174 8.51 18.40 10.30
N ILE A 175 7.50 17.58 10.58
CA ILE A 175 6.67 16.87 9.61
C ILE A 175 6.06 17.83 8.56
N ASP A 176 5.57 18.99 8.98
CA ASP A 176 4.88 19.94 8.12
C ASP A 176 5.78 20.59 7.07
N LYS A 177 7.08 20.80 7.37
CA LYS A 177 8.02 21.47 6.48
C LYS A 177 8.50 20.61 5.31
N ILE A 178 8.73 19.32 5.53
CA ILE A 178 9.25 18.40 4.52
C ILE A 178 8.12 17.51 4.01
N ILE A 179 7.48 16.73 4.90
CA ILE A 179 6.44 15.77 4.53
C ILE A 179 5.27 16.49 3.88
N GLY A 180 4.78 17.57 4.49
CA GLY A 180 3.65 18.35 3.96
C GLY A 180 3.88 19.04 2.62
N LYS A 181 5.14 19.23 2.19
CA LYS A 181 5.47 19.88 0.91
C LYS A 181 6.01 18.90 -0.14
N ILE A 182 6.89 17.98 0.26
CA ILE A 182 7.61 17.11 -0.67
C ILE A 182 6.80 15.84 -0.98
N TYR A 183 6.12 15.26 0.00
CA TYR A 183 5.33 14.04 -0.21
C TYR A 183 4.22 14.17 -1.26
N PRO A 184 3.42 15.24 -1.31
CA PRO A 184 2.46 15.41 -2.40
C PRO A 184 3.11 15.39 -3.80
N LEU A 185 4.32 15.93 -3.93
CA LEU A 185 5.05 15.91 -5.21
C LEU A 185 5.43 14.48 -5.61
N PHE A 186 5.95 13.69 -4.66
CA PHE A 186 6.27 12.28 -4.91
C PHE A 186 5.02 11.45 -5.20
N ALA A 187 3.90 11.70 -4.50
CA ALA A 187 2.64 11.03 -4.77
C ALA A 187 2.12 11.33 -6.18
N ILE A 188 2.20 12.59 -6.62
CA ILE A 188 1.84 12.99 -7.99
C ILE A 188 2.76 12.31 -9.01
N SER A 189 4.07 12.25 -8.75
CA SER A 189 5.03 11.58 -9.63
C SER A 189 4.72 10.07 -9.75
N LEU A 190 4.39 9.41 -8.65
CA LEU A 190 4.00 7.98 -8.65
C LEU A 190 2.70 7.76 -9.43
N LEU A 191 1.68 8.60 -9.22
CA LEU A 191 0.42 8.54 -9.97
C LEU A 191 0.61 8.84 -11.44
N PHE A 192 1.47 9.79 -11.78
CA PHE A 192 1.81 10.10 -13.18
C PHE A 192 2.49 8.91 -13.86
N MET A 193 3.46 8.29 -13.19
CA MET A 193 4.13 7.07 -13.69
C MET A 193 3.12 5.94 -13.88
N ALA A 194 2.28 5.66 -12.91
CA ALA A 194 1.24 4.64 -13.01
C ALA A 194 0.25 4.95 -14.13
N GLY A 195 -0.17 6.22 -14.28
CA GLY A 195 -1.04 6.68 -15.35
C GLY A 195 -0.40 6.52 -16.73
N ALA A 196 0.88 6.85 -16.88
CA ALA A 196 1.63 6.66 -18.13
C ALA A 196 1.71 5.18 -18.52
N LEU A 197 2.00 4.30 -17.56
CA LEU A 197 1.99 2.84 -17.78
C LEU A 197 0.61 2.34 -18.18
N MET A 198 -0.44 2.81 -17.51
CA MET A 198 -1.83 2.45 -17.84
C MET A 198 -2.21 2.89 -19.26
N VAL A 199 -1.86 4.12 -19.66
CA VAL A 199 -2.06 4.60 -21.05
C VAL A 199 -1.29 3.72 -22.03
N GLY A 200 -0.04 3.37 -21.73
CA GLY A 200 0.76 2.46 -22.54
C GLY A 200 0.09 1.10 -22.75
N LEU A 201 -0.47 0.51 -21.67
CA LEU A 201 -1.23 -0.74 -21.76
C LEU A 201 -2.47 -0.63 -22.65
N PHE A 202 -3.22 0.48 -22.56
CA PHE A 202 -4.40 0.70 -23.40
C PHE A 202 -4.05 0.97 -24.87
N VAL A 203 -2.96 1.67 -25.12
CA VAL A 203 -2.52 1.93 -26.51
C VAL A 203 -1.99 0.65 -27.17
N LYS A 204 -1.23 -0.15 -26.42
CA LYS A 204 -0.62 -1.38 -26.95
C LYS A 204 -1.60 -2.54 -27.01
N MET A 205 -2.59 -2.58 -26.09
CA MET A 205 -3.60 -3.65 -25.98
C MET A 205 -2.98 -5.06 -26.08
N PRO A 206 -1.97 -5.40 -25.27
CA PRO A 206 -1.27 -6.67 -25.38
C PRO A 206 -2.20 -7.86 -25.11
N ASP A 207 -1.91 -8.98 -25.77
CA ASP A 207 -2.55 -10.25 -25.44
C ASP A 207 -2.00 -10.74 -24.10
N LEU A 208 -2.87 -10.79 -23.09
CA LEU A 208 -2.53 -11.20 -21.74
C LEU A 208 -3.30 -12.47 -21.37
N PRO A 209 -2.71 -13.34 -20.55
CA PRO A 209 -3.44 -14.47 -20.00
C PRO A 209 -4.67 -14.00 -19.21
N GLU A 210 -5.79 -14.67 -19.38
CA GLU A 210 -7.06 -14.32 -18.77
C GLU A 210 -7.42 -15.28 -17.64
N LEU A 211 -8.15 -14.78 -16.62
CA LEU A 211 -8.51 -15.58 -15.45
C LEU A 211 -9.23 -16.89 -15.77
N TRP A 212 -10.07 -16.90 -16.79
CA TRP A 212 -10.93 -18.05 -17.14
C TRP A 212 -10.28 -19.04 -18.12
N SER A 213 -9.28 -18.63 -18.89
CA SER A 213 -8.59 -19.50 -19.85
C SER A 213 -7.28 -20.04 -19.30
N ASP A 214 -6.56 -19.24 -18.54
CA ASP A 214 -5.16 -19.51 -18.22
C ASP A 214 -4.90 -19.71 -16.71
N MET A 215 -5.94 -19.64 -15.87
CA MET A 215 -5.78 -19.77 -14.42
C MET A 215 -5.22 -21.15 -14.01
N ALA A 216 -5.63 -22.20 -14.71
CA ALA A 216 -5.13 -23.57 -14.45
C ALA A 216 -3.71 -23.79 -15.01
N ASN A 217 -3.31 -23.03 -16.03
CA ASN A 217 -2.04 -23.15 -16.74
C ASN A 217 -1.07 -22.02 -16.41
N SER A 218 -1.43 -21.09 -15.53
CA SER A 218 -0.59 -19.95 -15.19
C SER A 218 0.81 -20.36 -14.69
N ASN A 219 0.94 -21.56 -14.17
CA ASN A 219 2.20 -22.11 -13.71
C ASN A 219 3.08 -22.70 -14.83
N ASN A 220 2.50 -23.06 -15.98
CA ASN A 220 3.19 -23.73 -17.08
C ASN A 220 3.61 -22.79 -18.21
N ASN A 221 3.06 -21.58 -18.25
CA ASN A 221 3.27 -20.61 -19.31
C ASN A 221 4.32 -19.53 -18.99
N LEU A 222 4.91 -19.58 -17.80
CA LEU A 222 6.02 -18.70 -17.47
C LEU A 222 7.25 -19.09 -18.29
N ASN A 223 7.66 -18.21 -19.20
CA ASN A 223 8.96 -18.32 -19.84
C ASN A 223 10.05 -17.92 -18.83
N THR A 224 10.34 -18.83 -17.90
CA THR A 224 11.27 -18.62 -16.80
C THR A 224 12.64 -19.26 -17.05
N SER A 225 12.87 -19.77 -18.28
CA SER A 225 14.13 -20.41 -18.66
C SER A 225 15.35 -19.51 -18.39
N TRP A 226 15.23 -18.20 -18.59
CA TRP A 226 16.30 -17.24 -18.30
C TRP A 226 16.56 -16.98 -16.80
N LEU A 227 15.60 -17.30 -15.91
CA LEU A 227 15.73 -17.21 -14.46
C LEU A 227 16.17 -18.55 -13.83
N GLY A 228 16.26 -19.63 -14.61
CA GLY A 228 16.53 -20.97 -14.07
C GLY A 228 15.42 -21.50 -13.16
N VAL A 229 14.17 -21.16 -13.44
CA VAL A 229 13.03 -21.32 -12.51
C VAL A 229 12.10 -22.46 -12.89
N ASP A 230 12.54 -23.46 -13.62
CA ASP A 230 11.73 -24.65 -13.91
C ASP A 230 11.24 -25.36 -12.63
N ALA A 231 11.90 -25.11 -11.50
CA ALA A 231 11.51 -25.60 -10.18
C ALA A 231 10.89 -24.50 -9.28
N PHE A 232 10.52 -23.30 -9.83
CA PHE A 232 10.02 -22.20 -8.99
C PHE A 232 8.72 -22.59 -8.28
N MET A 233 7.80 -23.20 -8.99
CA MET A 233 6.48 -23.54 -8.44
C MET A 233 6.53 -24.68 -7.45
N ASP A 234 7.46 -25.63 -7.59
CA ASP A 234 7.67 -26.71 -6.61
C ASP A 234 8.16 -26.14 -5.26
N LYS A 235 8.99 -25.09 -5.32
CA LYS A 235 9.53 -24.39 -4.13
C LYS A 235 8.63 -23.29 -3.62
N ASN A 236 7.80 -22.71 -4.49
CA ASN A 236 6.96 -21.53 -4.20
C ASN A 236 5.51 -21.81 -4.64
N PRO A 237 4.78 -22.68 -3.93
CA PRO A 237 3.39 -22.98 -4.28
C PRO A 237 2.52 -21.72 -4.17
N ILE A 238 1.42 -21.69 -4.92
CA ILE A 238 0.46 -20.57 -4.89
C ILE A 238 0.07 -20.24 -3.45
N PHE A 239 -0.25 -21.20 -2.64
CA PHE A 239 -0.45 -21.00 -1.21
C PHE A 239 0.75 -21.54 -0.43
N PRO A 240 1.43 -20.74 0.43
CA PRO A 240 1.10 -19.36 0.82
C PRO A 240 1.82 -18.28 -0.01
N CYS A 241 2.69 -18.61 -0.96
CA CYS A 241 3.66 -17.67 -1.52
C CYS A 241 3.02 -16.50 -2.29
N LEU A 242 2.01 -16.77 -3.13
CA LEU A 242 1.26 -15.70 -3.82
C LEU A 242 0.62 -14.73 -2.81
N PHE A 243 0.02 -15.27 -1.75
CA PHE A 243 -0.64 -14.45 -0.73
C PHE A 243 0.35 -13.57 0.04
N ILE A 244 1.56 -14.07 0.29
CA ILE A 244 2.63 -13.28 0.95
C ILE A 244 3.09 -12.15 0.03
N THR A 245 3.33 -12.42 -1.25
CA THR A 245 3.81 -11.42 -2.20
C THR A 245 2.79 -10.31 -2.43
N ILE A 246 1.51 -10.66 -2.55
CA ILE A 246 0.44 -9.69 -2.79
C ILE A 246 -0.04 -9.03 -1.50
N ALA A 247 0.12 -9.66 -0.34
CA ALA A 247 -0.14 -8.99 0.95
C ALA A 247 0.69 -7.71 1.10
N CYS A 248 1.90 -7.64 0.56
CA CYS A 248 2.68 -6.41 0.49
C CYS A 248 2.07 -5.34 -0.42
N GLY A 249 1.28 -5.71 -1.43
CA GLY A 249 0.72 -4.78 -2.42
C GLY A 249 -0.78 -4.51 -2.28
N ALA A 250 -1.50 -5.38 -1.56
CA ALA A 250 -2.95 -5.27 -1.40
C ALA A 250 -3.38 -5.05 0.05
N ILE A 251 -2.50 -5.33 1.03
CA ILE A 251 -2.78 -5.21 2.47
C ILE A 251 -1.52 -4.65 3.12
N SER A 252 -1.26 -3.36 2.95
CA SER A 252 -0.07 -2.73 3.51
C SER A 252 -0.04 -2.81 5.05
N GLY A 253 1.08 -3.27 5.60
CA GLY A 253 1.30 -3.27 7.05
C GLY A 253 1.42 -1.86 7.66
N PHE A 254 1.59 -0.85 6.81
CA PHE A 254 1.68 0.55 7.25
C PHE A 254 0.37 1.14 7.78
N HIS A 255 -0.78 0.57 7.48
CA HIS A 255 -2.05 1.03 8.03
C HIS A 255 -2.02 1.14 9.56
N ALA A 256 -1.35 0.20 10.21
CA ALA A 256 -1.25 0.17 11.68
C ALA A 256 -0.54 1.38 12.29
N THR A 257 0.42 1.96 11.57
CA THR A 257 1.25 3.07 12.05
C THR A 257 0.91 4.39 11.37
N GLN A 258 0.65 4.37 10.07
CA GLN A 258 0.42 5.58 9.29
C GLN A 258 -0.99 6.14 9.45
N SER A 259 -2.02 5.29 9.48
CA SER A 259 -3.40 5.76 9.58
C SER A 259 -3.69 6.53 10.87
N PRO A 260 -3.15 6.14 12.05
CA PRO A 260 -3.24 6.95 13.25
C PRO A 260 -2.53 8.32 13.15
N LEU A 261 -1.43 8.42 12.41
CA LEU A 261 -0.75 9.70 12.19
C LEU A 261 -1.63 10.64 11.35
N MET A 262 -2.22 10.13 10.27
CA MET A 262 -3.14 10.91 9.44
C MET A 262 -4.45 11.25 10.17
N ALA A 263 -4.92 10.39 11.05
CA ALA A 263 -6.06 10.66 11.92
C ALA A 263 -5.89 11.92 12.77
N ARG A 264 -4.65 12.20 13.20
CA ARG A 264 -4.30 13.42 13.96
C ARG A 264 -4.31 14.70 13.13
N CYS A 265 -4.43 14.58 11.79
CA CYS A 265 -4.44 15.72 10.87
C CYS A 265 -5.82 16.00 10.26
N MET A 266 -6.81 15.15 10.52
CA MET A 266 -8.13 15.25 9.91
C MET A 266 -9.05 16.20 10.65
N LYS A 267 -9.72 17.11 9.91
CA LYS A 267 -10.71 18.04 10.45
C LYS A 267 -12.10 17.45 10.71
N SER A 268 -12.44 16.32 10.10
CA SER A 268 -13.77 15.70 10.20
C SER A 268 -13.70 14.20 9.95
N GLU A 269 -14.48 13.40 10.70
CA GLU A 269 -14.64 11.95 10.51
C GLU A 269 -15.23 11.61 9.13
N LYS A 270 -16.07 12.47 8.57
CA LYS A 270 -16.71 12.25 7.25
C LYS A 270 -15.70 12.12 6.10
N LEU A 271 -14.47 12.62 6.31
CA LEU A 271 -13.37 12.47 5.36
C LEU A 271 -12.65 11.11 5.45
N GLY A 272 -12.97 10.28 6.42
CA GLY A 272 -12.30 9.00 6.62
C GLY A 272 -12.41 8.06 5.42
N ARG A 273 -13.60 7.94 4.79
CA ARG A 273 -13.77 7.08 3.62
C ARG A 273 -12.90 7.50 2.43
N PRO A 274 -12.93 8.75 1.94
CA PRO A 274 -12.06 9.12 0.83
C PRO A 274 -10.57 9.06 1.17
N ILE A 275 -10.18 9.35 2.42
CA ILE A 275 -8.76 9.39 2.81
C ILE A 275 -8.23 7.99 3.04
N PHE A 276 -8.81 7.19 3.92
CA PHE A 276 -8.27 5.87 4.25
C PHE A 276 -8.70 4.81 3.24
N TYR A 277 -9.99 4.55 3.12
CA TYR A 277 -10.50 3.55 2.18
C TYR A 277 -10.12 3.88 0.74
N GLY A 278 -10.23 5.17 0.35
CA GLY A 278 -9.90 5.65 -1.00
C GLY A 278 -8.43 5.53 -1.35
N SER A 279 -7.51 5.82 -0.42
CA SER A 279 -6.07 5.67 -0.65
C SER A 279 -5.69 4.22 -0.91
N MET A 280 -6.28 3.29 -0.15
CA MET A 280 -6.01 1.86 -0.32
C MET A 280 -6.53 1.33 -1.65
N ILE A 281 -7.71 1.76 -2.09
CA ILE A 281 -8.22 1.41 -3.42
C ILE A 281 -7.31 1.98 -4.53
N THR A 282 -6.80 3.20 -4.36
CA THR A 282 -5.84 3.81 -5.30
C THR A 282 -4.54 3.02 -5.34
N GLU A 283 -4.05 2.54 -4.20
CA GLU A 283 -2.91 1.61 -4.12
C GLU A 283 -3.20 0.32 -4.90
N GLY A 284 -4.38 -0.27 -4.74
CA GLY A 284 -4.81 -1.45 -5.49
C GLY A 284 -4.82 -1.23 -7.01
N VAL A 285 -5.22 -0.04 -7.48
CA VAL A 285 -5.13 0.33 -8.90
C VAL A 285 -3.67 0.36 -9.37
N VAL A 286 -2.78 0.97 -8.60
CA VAL A 286 -1.33 0.99 -8.90
C VAL A 286 -0.77 -0.43 -8.93
N ALA A 287 -1.12 -1.27 -7.95
CA ALA A 287 -0.69 -2.67 -7.91
C ALA A 287 -1.19 -3.47 -9.14
N LEU A 288 -2.45 -3.26 -9.56
CA LEU A 288 -2.99 -3.90 -10.78
C LEU A 288 -2.22 -3.48 -12.04
N ILE A 289 -1.87 -2.21 -12.17
CA ILE A 289 -1.07 -1.70 -13.31
C ILE A 289 0.29 -2.39 -13.33
N TRP A 290 0.99 -2.44 -12.21
CA TRP A 290 2.30 -3.08 -12.10
C TRP A 290 2.23 -4.59 -12.34
N ALA A 291 1.22 -5.28 -11.78
CA ALA A 291 0.98 -6.69 -12.05
C ALA A 291 0.76 -6.95 -13.54
N THR A 292 -0.04 -6.11 -14.21
CA THR A 292 -0.36 -6.26 -15.62
C THR A 292 0.85 -6.03 -16.51
N VAL A 293 1.65 -4.98 -16.25
CA VAL A 293 2.91 -4.73 -16.98
C VAL A 293 3.88 -5.90 -16.79
N SER A 294 3.94 -6.45 -15.57
CA SER A 294 4.83 -7.57 -15.27
C SER A 294 4.34 -8.88 -15.91
N ILE A 295 3.02 -9.14 -15.90
CA ILE A 295 2.45 -10.28 -16.61
C ILE A 295 2.78 -10.16 -18.12
N TYR A 296 2.60 -8.98 -18.71
CA TYR A 296 2.99 -8.77 -20.11
C TYR A 296 4.47 -9.10 -20.34
N PHE A 297 5.36 -8.61 -19.47
CA PHE A 297 6.79 -8.87 -19.58
C PHE A 297 7.16 -10.35 -19.44
N PHE A 298 6.53 -11.07 -18.50
CA PHE A 298 6.84 -12.48 -18.25
C PHE A 298 6.24 -13.46 -19.24
N TYR A 299 5.11 -13.12 -19.88
CA TYR A 299 4.36 -14.03 -20.74
C TYR A 299 4.52 -13.73 -22.25
N ASP A 300 4.86 -12.50 -22.62
CA ASP A 300 4.96 -12.05 -24.03
C ASP A 300 6.35 -11.46 -24.37
N GLY A 301 7.21 -11.23 -23.38
CA GLY A 301 8.52 -10.59 -23.48
C GLY A 301 9.66 -11.52 -23.90
#